data_c8b02038597e173d7b33d7df0c532933
#
_entry.id   c8b02038597e173d7b33d7df0c532933
#
_cell.length_a   1.000
_cell.length_b   1.000
_cell.length_c   1.000
_cell.angle_alpha   90.00
_cell.angle_beta   90.00
_cell.angle_gamma   90.00
#
_symmetry.space_group_name_H-M   'P 1'
#
loop_
_entity.id
_entity.type
_entity.pdbx_description
1 polymer ?
#
loop_
_entity_poly.entity_id
_entity_poly.type
_entity_poly.pdbx_seq_one_letter_code
_entity_poly.pdbx_strand_id
1 'polypeptide(L)'
;MEIVTSIHPNWRRWPLGLLALSVALLLACGTAAPPGPADSSPPASTDGSTTPPSADQPTPTSVPQATSAPSNVAQGRDEAVVVTEAEPDSVGGWSEGCSAEIHSIACADTTVDPMGWIDSATTETVLLSGFTKYEQIEPNRWRYTLREGIKFHNGEPWNAAAAKVGIDYNGVTTNSGTSVNYTGPKHGELVPGEDMMIDVVCDDPCPIFPRTAIFDKFLAPQWYESASEEERSSNTISFGPYKLVEYSPGVHTRMERYEDYVTTEPSDGQAPTIKFITHVYRPEATVRASMLAAGEADWAADIGFDEEDRAPQAKVGTTTEVYTLVLDTMWHPELKKQKVRLALAHAIDCQGLLDSLFDGRIPCHAAIAPSKSVGITPENSKPREYNPELARQLLEEAGYDPANAIDVNTRPGSNIRGLELMEAVVSSWREVGVTSNLNAWSDLAKAREIQLSGCGNFSDEPGYKENLDCAQRNPPGPYFASSHAYEIATSDEILDMQRQSTTRMGCFSRSSRVCYPDLQRKIETAAATRAGPERTRLMTELADIAYEEVYFIPLFEVQMVYGLSDAVEWEPYYAPRFRGNTMHFR
;
A
#
# COMPACT_ATOMS: atom_id res chain seq x y z
N MET A 1 23.42 29.98 -42.92
CA MET A 1 24.85 29.63 -42.77
C MET A 1 24.98 29.22 -41.32
N GLU A 2 24.49 28.01 -41.05
CA GLU A 2 25.19 26.81 -40.59
C GLU A 2 26.21 27.11 -39.50
N ILE A 3 26.07 26.51 -38.31
CA ILE A 3 26.50 25.15 -38.01
C ILE A 3 25.70 24.61 -36.79
N VAL A 4 25.04 23.47 -37.03
CA VAL A 4 24.52 22.55 -36.02
C VAL A 4 25.67 21.65 -35.57
N THR A 5 25.85 21.47 -34.26
CA THR A 5 26.64 20.35 -33.75
C THR A 5 25.83 19.60 -32.71
N SER A 6 25.30 18.46 -33.17
CA SER A 6 24.72 17.41 -32.33
C SER A 6 25.85 16.63 -31.64
N ILE A 7 25.73 16.42 -30.34
CA ILE A 7 26.57 15.47 -29.60
C ILE A 7 25.67 14.31 -29.18
N HIS A 8 25.83 13.15 -29.84
CA HIS A 8 25.32 11.86 -29.37
C HIS A 8 26.36 11.19 -28.48
N PRO A 9 26.01 10.61 -27.34
CA PRO A 9 26.90 9.68 -26.66
C PRO A 9 26.74 8.27 -27.22
N ASN A 10 27.84 7.73 -27.71
CA ASN A 10 28.00 6.36 -28.18
C ASN A 10 27.94 5.36 -27.02
N TRP A 11 26.95 4.50 -27.00
CA TRP A 11 26.98 3.27 -26.23
C TRP A 11 27.61 2.15 -27.05
N ARG A 12 28.77 1.68 -26.62
CA ARG A 12 29.50 0.57 -27.20
C ARG A 12 28.74 -0.73 -27.00
N ARG A 13 28.36 -1.36 -28.10
CA ARG A 13 27.92 -2.76 -28.16
C ARG A 13 29.15 -3.67 -27.96
N TRP A 14 29.09 -4.59 -27.03
CA TRP A 14 29.99 -5.70 -26.90
C TRP A 14 29.42 -6.90 -27.66
N PRO A 15 30.24 -7.65 -28.41
CA PRO A 15 29.77 -8.82 -29.18
C PRO A 15 29.72 -10.06 -28.27
N LEU A 16 28.63 -10.78 -28.35
CA LEU A 16 28.47 -12.14 -27.82
C LEU A 16 29.37 -13.11 -28.62
N GLY A 17 30.42 -13.59 -27.98
CA GLY A 17 31.22 -14.69 -28.46
C GLY A 17 30.61 -16.02 -28.03
N LEU A 18 30.26 -16.83 -29.04
CA LEU A 18 29.91 -18.24 -28.90
C LEU A 18 31.12 -19.04 -28.34
N LEU A 19 30.88 -19.81 -27.28
CA LEU A 19 31.70 -20.96 -26.94
C LEU A 19 30.79 -22.16 -26.67
N ALA A 20 30.66 -22.98 -27.70
CA ALA A 20 30.14 -24.33 -27.60
C ALA A 20 31.23 -25.25 -27.03
N LEU A 21 30.95 -25.93 -25.94
CA LEU A 21 31.76 -27.09 -25.52
C LEU A 21 30.82 -28.26 -25.26
N SER A 22 30.92 -29.21 -26.15
CA SER A 22 30.32 -30.55 -26.10
C SER A 22 31.03 -31.38 -25.05
N VAL A 23 30.29 -32.09 -24.17
CA VAL A 23 30.74 -33.33 -23.55
C VAL A 23 29.61 -34.33 -23.57
N ALA A 24 29.89 -35.45 -24.22
CA ALA A 24 28.98 -36.58 -24.41
C ALA A 24 29.21 -37.66 -23.34
N LEU A 25 28.14 -38.38 -23.12
CA LEU A 25 28.00 -39.78 -22.66
C LEU A 25 28.64 -40.23 -21.32
N LEU A 26 27.76 -40.78 -20.48
CA LEU A 26 27.78 -42.21 -20.18
C LEU A 26 26.41 -42.65 -19.59
N LEU A 27 25.76 -43.59 -20.29
CA LEU A 27 24.63 -44.38 -19.87
C LEU A 27 25.09 -45.44 -18.82
N ALA A 28 24.31 -45.63 -17.75
CA ALA A 28 24.22 -46.90 -17.08
C ALA A 28 22.81 -47.11 -16.56
N CYS A 29 22.17 -48.16 -17.07
CA CYS A 29 20.88 -48.71 -16.68
C CYS A 29 20.92 -49.28 -15.25
N GLY A 30 19.79 -49.14 -14.53
CA GLY A 30 19.52 -49.85 -13.29
C GLY A 30 18.06 -49.71 -12.91
N THR A 31 17.22 -50.60 -13.42
CA THR A 31 15.83 -50.75 -13.04
C THR A 31 15.72 -51.52 -11.71
N ALA A 32 14.94 -50.99 -10.76
CA ALA A 32 14.30 -51.82 -9.72
C ALA A 32 12.97 -51.19 -9.30
N ALA A 33 11.91 -51.98 -9.38
CA ALA A 33 10.54 -51.67 -9.03
C ALA A 33 10.29 -51.79 -7.53
N PRO A 34 9.19 -51.20 -7.00
CA PRO A 34 8.90 -51.14 -5.57
C PRO A 34 8.14 -52.40 -5.06
N PRO A 35 8.24 -52.77 -3.79
CA PRO A 35 7.32 -53.73 -3.18
C PRO A 35 6.15 -53.01 -2.48
N GLY A 36 4.96 -53.58 -2.63
CA GLY A 36 3.71 -53.15 -2.02
C GLY A 36 3.55 -53.61 -0.55
N PRO A 37 2.39 -53.36 0.05
CA PRO A 37 2.23 -53.30 1.50
C PRO A 37 1.95 -54.65 2.15
N ALA A 38 2.39 -54.81 3.40
CA ALA A 38 1.97 -55.94 4.26
C ALA A 38 1.39 -55.42 5.58
N ASP A 39 0.18 -55.91 5.78
CA ASP A 39 -0.63 -55.90 7.00
C ASP A 39 0.06 -56.66 8.13
N SER A 40 -0.10 -56.26 9.40
CA SER A 40 -0.52 -57.12 10.51
C SER A 40 -0.37 -56.45 11.88
N SER A 41 -1.38 -56.65 12.68
CA SER A 41 -1.63 -56.22 14.05
C SER A 41 -0.74 -56.92 15.12
N PRO A 42 -0.79 -56.49 16.39
CA PRO A 42 0.24 -56.73 17.39
C PRO A 42 0.03 -57.98 18.27
N PRO A 43 1.04 -58.39 19.02
CA PRO A 43 0.78 -59.02 20.33
C PRO A 43 1.45 -58.34 21.54
N ALA A 44 0.91 -58.70 22.68
CA ALA A 44 1.00 -58.14 23.99
C ALA A 44 2.34 -58.34 24.73
N SER A 45 2.58 -57.41 25.62
CA SER A 45 3.32 -57.35 26.88
C SER A 45 4.14 -58.53 27.37
N THR A 46 5.39 -58.26 27.76
CA THR A 46 6.01 -58.77 29.04
C THR A 46 7.05 -57.80 29.56
N ASP A 47 7.06 -57.65 30.89
CA ASP A 47 7.95 -56.89 31.75
C ASP A 47 9.44 -57.20 31.58
N GLY A 48 10.26 -56.17 31.76
CA GLY A 48 11.70 -56.33 31.89
C GLY A 48 12.41 -54.99 32.12
N SER A 49 12.51 -54.58 33.38
CA SER A 49 13.30 -53.44 33.88
C SER A 49 14.79 -53.60 33.55
N THR A 50 15.36 -52.66 32.78
CA THR A 50 16.77 -52.26 32.89
C THR A 50 16.94 -50.84 32.34
N THR A 51 17.38 -49.99 33.20
CA THR A 51 17.73 -48.57 32.96
C THR A 51 18.99 -48.48 32.07
N PRO A 52 18.96 -47.73 30.96
CA PRO A 52 20.16 -47.26 30.29
C PRO A 52 20.55 -45.84 30.78
N PRO A 53 21.80 -45.42 30.63
CA PRO A 53 22.34 -44.19 31.23
C PRO A 53 21.86 -42.94 30.52
N SER A 54 21.67 -41.91 31.33
CA SER A 54 21.30 -40.53 30.94
C SER A 54 22.25 -39.98 29.88
N ALA A 55 21.70 -39.65 28.71
CA ALA A 55 22.38 -38.81 27.75
C ALA A 55 22.14 -37.33 28.15
N ASP A 56 23.23 -36.56 28.18
CA ASP A 56 23.26 -35.14 28.49
C ASP A 56 22.20 -34.34 27.70
N GLN A 57 21.27 -33.73 28.43
CA GLN A 57 20.46 -32.65 27.91
C GLN A 57 21.33 -31.40 27.75
N PRO A 58 21.25 -30.69 26.62
CA PRO A 58 21.86 -29.38 26.51
C PRO A 58 21.18 -28.43 27.52
N THR A 59 22.00 -27.79 28.33
CA THR A 59 21.62 -26.72 29.27
C THR A 59 20.88 -25.62 28.49
N PRO A 60 19.69 -25.16 28.91
CA PRO A 60 19.05 -24.03 28.27
C PRO A 60 19.93 -22.79 28.45
N THR A 61 20.34 -22.21 27.34
CA THR A 61 21.02 -20.92 27.31
C THR A 61 20.07 -19.90 27.94
N SER A 62 20.47 -19.27 29.00
CA SER A 62 19.71 -18.23 29.68
C SER A 62 19.41 -17.10 28.67
N VAL A 63 18.13 -16.93 28.37
CA VAL A 63 17.61 -15.73 27.72
C VAL A 63 18.05 -14.55 28.59
N PRO A 64 18.63 -13.47 28.02
CA PRO A 64 18.91 -12.27 28.78
C PRO A 64 17.62 -11.78 29.43
N GLN A 65 17.64 -11.69 30.75
CA GLN A 65 16.52 -11.16 31.55
C GLN A 65 16.35 -9.72 31.14
N ALA A 66 15.15 -9.41 30.58
CA ALA A 66 14.77 -8.07 30.28
C ALA A 66 14.96 -7.20 31.53
N THR A 67 15.80 -6.19 31.42
CA THR A 67 15.96 -5.18 32.45
C THR A 67 14.62 -4.50 32.62
N SER A 68 14.01 -4.61 33.79
CA SER A 68 12.77 -3.95 34.14
C SER A 68 12.88 -2.45 33.85
N ALA A 69 12.03 -1.93 32.97
CA ALA A 69 11.89 -0.52 32.73
C ALA A 69 11.52 0.20 34.03
N PRO A 70 12.06 1.39 34.30
CA PRO A 70 11.71 2.13 35.48
C PRO A 70 10.27 2.64 35.37
N SER A 71 9.40 2.17 36.27
CA SER A 71 8.10 2.75 36.51
C SER A 71 8.28 4.13 37.16
N ASN A 72 8.30 5.21 36.36
CA ASN A 72 8.09 6.55 36.87
C ASN A 72 7.41 7.44 35.82
N VAL A 73 6.24 7.86 36.19
CA VAL A 73 5.31 8.75 35.52
C VAL A 73 5.93 10.11 35.17
N ALA A 74 5.87 10.46 33.91
CA ALA A 74 5.69 11.75 33.24
C ALA A 74 6.07 13.07 33.95
N GLN A 75 7.30 13.23 34.43
CA GLN A 75 7.95 14.54 34.51
C GLN A 75 9.42 14.37 34.14
N GLY A 76 9.77 14.70 32.89
CA GLY A 76 11.14 14.67 32.39
C GLY A 76 11.49 13.53 31.43
N ARG A 77 10.51 12.87 30.80
CA ARG A 77 10.79 11.90 29.73
C ARG A 77 11.14 12.66 28.44
N ASP A 78 12.29 12.37 27.90
CA ASP A 78 12.76 12.91 26.62
C ASP A 78 12.46 11.99 25.43
N GLU A 79 12.04 10.75 25.67
CA GLU A 79 11.95 9.69 24.66
C GLU A 79 10.61 8.96 24.72
N ALA A 80 9.99 8.79 23.55
CA ALA A 80 8.83 7.94 23.34
C ALA A 80 9.19 6.71 22.52
N VAL A 81 8.57 5.57 22.84
CA VAL A 81 8.71 4.31 22.11
C VAL A 81 7.46 4.06 21.29
N VAL A 82 7.64 3.93 19.97
CA VAL A 82 6.57 3.55 19.04
C VAL A 82 6.81 2.15 18.51
N VAL A 83 5.74 1.37 18.34
CA VAL A 83 5.88 -0.03 17.90
C VAL A 83 4.94 -0.33 16.72
N THR A 84 5.47 -1.00 15.68
CA THR A 84 4.72 -1.49 14.53
C THR A 84 4.93 -2.99 14.35
N GLU A 85 4.19 -3.59 13.43
CA GLU A 85 4.25 -5.02 13.14
C GLU A 85 5.56 -5.44 12.46
N ALA A 86 6.09 -4.59 11.58
CA ALA A 86 7.23 -4.92 10.74
C ALA A 86 8.28 -3.81 10.74
N GLU A 87 9.51 -4.20 10.48
CA GLU A 87 10.59 -3.30 10.11
C GLU A 87 10.43 -2.89 8.64
N PRO A 88 10.68 -1.62 8.27
CA PRO A 88 10.76 -1.27 6.86
C PRO A 88 11.97 -1.94 6.20
N ASP A 89 11.84 -2.34 4.94
CA ASP A 89 12.92 -2.95 4.17
C ASP A 89 14.16 -2.03 4.06
N SER A 90 13.96 -0.73 4.25
CA SER A 90 15.01 0.30 4.26
C SER A 90 14.51 1.55 4.97
N VAL A 91 15.41 2.27 5.61
CA VAL A 91 15.13 3.60 6.19
C VAL A 91 15.62 4.74 5.30
N GLY A 92 16.13 4.44 4.11
CA GLY A 92 16.50 5.46 3.11
C GLY A 92 15.27 6.11 2.50
N GLY A 93 15.15 7.43 2.58
CA GLY A 93 13.93 8.17 2.22
C GLY A 93 13.47 8.03 0.76
N TRP A 94 14.36 7.67 -0.16
CA TRP A 94 14.04 7.40 -1.57
C TRP A 94 14.10 5.91 -1.94
N SER A 95 14.31 5.01 -0.99
CA SER A 95 14.30 3.58 -1.27
C SER A 95 12.88 3.08 -1.51
N GLU A 96 12.73 1.99 -2.27
CA GLU A 96 11.43 1.32 -2.48
C GLU A 96 10.84 0.81 -1.16
N GLY A 97 11.69 0.43 -0.19
CA GLY A 97 11.28 -0.03 1.14
C GLY A 97 10.75 1.07 2.04
N CYS A 98 10.93 2.36 1.69
CA CYS A 98 10.34 3.49 2.37
C CYS A 98 9.03 3.88 1.68
N SER A 99 8.02 3.04 1.80
CA SER A 99 6.68 3.25 1.26
C SER A 99 5.84 4.15 2.17
N ALA A 100 4.59 4.40 1.78
CA ALA A 100 3.62 5.13 2.60
C ALA A 100 2.95 4.24 3.67
N GLU A 101 3.46 3.05 3.93
CA GLU A 101 2.91 2.12 4.91
C GLU A 101 3.24 2.53 6.35
N ILE A 102 2.42 2.12 7.29
CA ILE A 102 2.52 2.52 8.71
C ILE A 102 3.87 2.18 9.35
N HIS A 103 4.55 1.13 8.90
CA HIS A 103 5.85 0.74 9.42
C HIS A 103 7.02 1.59 8.87
N SER A 104 6.78 2.45 7.89
CA SER A 104 7.80 3.34 7.31
C SER A 104 8.00 4.66 8.09
N ILE A 105 7.72 4.66 9.40
CA ILE A 105 7.72 5.85 10.29
C ILE A 105 8.98 6.70 10.12
N ALA A 106 10.15 6.06 10.12
CA ALA A 106 11.41 6.75 10.15
C ALA A 106 11.77 7.44 8.83
N CYS A 107 11.29 6.95 7.70
CA CYS A 107 11.73 7.42 6.39
C CYS A 107 10.61 8.04 5.53
N ALA A 108 9.35 7.95 5.97
CA ALA A 108 8.23 8.45 5.19
C ALA A 108 7.64 9.76 5.72
N ASP A 109 7.41 9.84 7.03
CA ASP A 109 6.54 10.89 7.58
C ASP A 109 7.14 11.62 8.79
N THR A 110 8.14 11.02 9.47
CA THR A 110 8.74 11.62 10.67
C THR A 110 10.03 12.35 10.36
N THR A 111 10.86 11.84 9.43
CA THR A 111 12.11 12.51 9.04
C THR A 111 12.01 13.28 7.73
N VAL A 112 10.94 13.10 6.95
CA VAL A 112 10.75 13.71 5.64
C VAL A 112 9.45 14.49 5.60
N ASP A 113 9.48 15.72 5.13
CA ASP A 113 8.28 16.44 4.73
C ASP A 113 8.14 16.36 3.20
N PRO A 114 7.02 15.84 2.68
CA PRO A 114 6.67 15.95 1.26
C PRO A 114 6.24 17.37 0.88
N MET A 115 5.85 17.60 -0.37
CA MET A 115 5.36 18.92 -0.82
C MET A 115 4.10 19.35 -0.08
N GLY A 116 3.23 18.43 0.24
CA GLY A 116 1.95 18.70 0.88
C GLY A 116 1.42 17.50 1.61
N TRP A 117 0.27 17.68 2.22
CA TRP A 117 -0.46 16.70 3.00
C TRP A 117 -1.96 16.83 2.76
N ILE A 118 -2.72 15.76 2.92
CA ILE A 118 -4.19 15.85 2.86
C ILE A 118 -4.71 16.03 4.29
N ASP A 119 -5.31 17.17 4.58
CA ASP A 119 -5.92 17.43 5.88
C ASP A 119 -7.09 16.47 6.15
N SER A 120 -7.08 15.80 7.30
CA SER A 120 -8.05 14.76 7.64
C SER A 120 -9.48 15.27 7.79
N ALA A 121 -9.65 16.52 8.18
CA ALA A 121 -10.96 17.11 8.44
C ALA A 121 -11.58 17.70 7.18
N THR A 122 -10.77 18.43 6.39
CA THR A 122 -11.23 19.16 5.21
C THR A 122 -11.06 18.39 3.91
N THR A 123 -10.17 17.39 3.89
CA THR A 123 -9.70 16.65 2.70
C THR A 123 -9.00 17.54 1.66
N GLU A 124 -8.58 18.74 2.05
CA GLU A 124 -7.85 19.67 1.19
C GLU A 124 -6.33 19.46 1.29
N THR A 125 -5.61 19.87 0.26
CA THR A 125 -4.14 19.84 0.28
C THR A 125 -3.59 20.98 1.11
N VAL A 126 -2.79 20.64 2.11
CA VAL A 126 -2.03 21.56 2.97
C VAL A 126 -0.56 21.50 2.58
N LEU A 127 0.08 22.65 2.37
CA LEU A 127 1.53 22.71 2.11
C LEU A 127 2.32 22.52 3.41
N LEU A 128 3.38 21.73 3.34
CA LEU A 128 4.29 21.51 4.47
C LEU A 128 5.49 22.45 4.46
N SER A 129 6.43 22.23 5.36
CA SER A 129 7.50 23.19 5.73
C SER A 129 8.26 23.77 4.54
N GLY A 130 8.54 22.97 3.50
CA GLY A 130 9.33 23.41 2.35
C GLY A 130 8.64 24.40 1.40
N PHE A 131 7.32 24.56 1.48
CA PHE A 131 6.53 25.27 0.47
C PHE A 131 5.55 26.28 1.10
N THR A 132 5.20 27.33 0.35
CA THR A 132 4.28 28.39 0.82
C THR A 132 3.10 28.62 -0.10
N LYS A 133 3.23 28.32 -1.39
CA LYS A 133 2.20 28.56 -2.39
C LYS A 133 2.38 27.62 -3.58
N TYR A 134 1.27 27.33 -4.25
CA TYR A 134 1.27 26.72 -5.58
C TYR A 134 0.21 27.36 -6.48
N GLU A 135 0.43 27.31 -7.79
CA GLU A 135 -0.52 27.74 -8.80
C GLU A 135 -0.37 26.94 -10.10
N GLN A 136 -1.48 26.64 -10.76
CA GLN A 136 -1.44 25.97 -12.05
C GLN A 136 -1.21 27.01 -13.15
N ILE A 137 -0.06 26.91 -13.82
CA ILE A 137 0.35 27.82 -14.91
C ILE A 137 -0.23 27.32 -16.24
N GLU A 138 -0.13 26.02 -16.50
CA GLU A 138 -0.62 25.32 -17.68
C GLU A 138 -1.30 24.01 -17.27
N PRO A 139 -2.06 23.33 -18.12
CA PRO A 139 -2.73 22.07 -17.77
C PRO A 139 -1.81 21.00 -17.19
N ASN A 140 -0.54 20.99 -17.59
CA ASN A 140 0.50 20.07 -17.14
C ASN A 140 1.66 20.76 -16.39
N ARG A 141 1.51 22.01 -15.96
CA ARG A 141 2.55 22.78 -15.30
C ARG A 141 2.03 23.46 -14.04
N TRP A 142 2.71 23.21 -12.93
CA TRP A 142 2.44 23.83 -11.64
C TRP A 142 3.65 24.59 -11.13
N ARG A 143 3.47 25.83 -10.71
CA ARG A 143 4.50 26.64 -10.07
C ARG A 143 4.36 26.58 -8.57
N TYR A 144 5.47 26.26 -7.90
CA TYR A 144 5.56 26.24 -6.45
C TYR A 144 6.52 27.33 -5.97
N THR A 145 6.11 28.03 -4.89
CA THR A 145 6.99 28.94 -4.14
C THR A 145 7.51 28.21 -2.92
N LEU A 146 8.82 28.21 -2.75
CA LEU A 146 9.51 27.59 -1.64
C LEU A 146 9.53 28.53 -0.43
N ARG A 147 9.66 27.97 0.77
CA ARG A 147 9.87 28.74 2.00
C ARG A 147 11.34 29.05 2.15
N GLU A 148 11.64 30.31 2.44
CA GLU A 148 13.00 30.78 2.73
C GLU A 148 13.50 30.29 4.09
N GLY A 149 14.82 30.11 4.22
CA GLY A 149 15.48 29.78 5.48
C GLY A 149 15.46 28.32 5.89
N ILE A 150 14.77 27.44 5.14
CA ILE A 150 14.77 26.01 5.38
C ILE A 150 16.15 25.42 5.07
N LYS A 151 16.59 24.47 5.92
CA LYS A 151 17.80 23.68 5.72
C LYS A 151 17.49 22.20 5.89
N PHE A 152 18.20 21.38 5.15
CA PHE A 152 18.24 19.94 5.42
C PHE A 152 18.91 19.63 6.77
N HIS A 153 18.68 18.46 7.31
CA HIS A 153 19.23 18.03 8.62
C HIS A 153 20.76 18.14 8.72
N ASN A 154 21.47 18.11 7.61
CA ASN A 154 22.92 18.27 7.52
C ASN A 154 23.37 19.75 7.27
N GLY A 155 22.43 20.67 7.19
CA GLY A 155 22.68 22.09 6.97
C GLY A 155 22.73 22.53 5.50
N GLU A 156 22.59 21.62 4.52
CA GLU A 156 22.43 22.02 3.12
C GLU A 156 21.22 22.94 2.95
N PRO A 157 21.28 23.95 2.07
CA PRO A 157 20.18 24.88 1.87
C PRO A 157 19.04 24.26 1.06
N TRP A 158 17.80 24.55 1.44
CA TRP A 158 16.63 24.32 0.63
C TRP A 158 16.41 25.47 -0.35
N ASN A 159 16.37 25.18 -1.64
CA ASN A 159 16.15 26.14 -2.71
C ASN A 159 15.61 25.44 -3.97
N ALA A 160 15.35 26.19 -5.05
CA ALA A 160 14.80 25.63 -6.29
C ALA A 160 15.69 24.54 -6.92
N ALA A 161 17.01 24.65 -6.81
CA ALA A 161 17.93 23.62 -7.32
C ALA A 161 17.79 22.30 -6.53
N ALA A 162 17.69 22.38 -5.19
CA ALA A 162 17.45 21.21 -4.35
C ALA A 162 16.06 20.60 -4.60
N ALA A 163 15.03 21.44 -4.73
CA ALA A 163 13.68 20.99 -5.05
C ALA A 163 13.62 20.27 -6.41
N LYS A 164 14.33 20.79 -7.41
CA LYS A 164 14.42 20.16 -8.74
C LYS A 164 14.95 18.72 -8.65
N VAL A 165 16.02 18.49 -7.89
CA VAL A 165 16.59 17.14 -7.73
C VAL A 165 15.53 16.17 -7.18
N GLY A 166 14.77 16.58 -6.17
CA GLY A 166 13.69 15.75 -5.62
C GLY A 166 12.56 15.50 -6.60
N ILE A 167 12.11 16.53 -7.31
CA ILE A 167 11.03 16.40 -8.31
C ILE A 167 11.48 15.47 -9.45
N ASP A 168 12.68 15.64 -9.97
CA ASP A 168 13.23 14.79 -11.04
C ASP A 168 13.36 13.34 -10.59
N TYR A 169 13.81 13.11 -9.35
CA TYR A 169 13.89 11.76 -8.80
C TYR A 169 12.52 11.10 -8.68
N ASN A 170 11.55 11.80 -8.08
CA ASN A 170 10.19 11.29 -7.89
C ASN A 170 9.39 11.20 -9.21
N GLY A 171 9.84 11.84 -10.27
CA GLY A 171 9.21 11.84 -11.59
C GLY A 171 9.54 10.64 -12.47
N VAL A 172 10.46 9.75 -12.05
CA VAL A 172 10.90 8.59 -12.84
C VAL A 172 10.30 7.30 -12.27
N THR A 173 9.65 6.51 -13.13
CA THR A 173 8.95 5.28 -12.74
C THR A 173 9.86 4.27 -12.02
N THR A 174 11.12 4.15 -12.42
CA THR A 174 12.08 3.23 -11.80
C THR A 174 12.53 3.67 -10.40
N ASN A 175 12.37 4.95 -10.07
CA ASN A 175 12.80 5.51 -8.79
C ASN A 175 11.65 5.60 -7.78
N SER A 176 10.45 5.94 -8.24
CA SER A 176 9.28 6.17 -7.39
C SER A 176 8.00 5.69 -8.06
N GLY A 177 7.78 4.38 -8.01
CA GLY A 177 6.56 3.77 -8.57
C GLY A 177 5.28 4.36 -7.98
N THR A 178 5.26 4.69 -6.69
CA THR A 178 4.08 5.26 -6.02
C THR A 178 3.78 6.66 -6.55
N SER A 179 4.76 7.57 -6.56
CA SER A 179 4.55 8.92 -7.06
C SER A 179 4.09 8.92 -8.52
N VAL A 180 4.78 8.22 -9.40
CA VAL A 180 4.46 8.16 -10.83
C VAL A 180 3.10 7.50 -11.10
N ASN A 181 2.68 6.52 -10.31
CA ASN A 181 1.35 5.90 -10.44
C ASN A 181 0.21 6.90 -10.21
N TYR A 182 0.44 7.95 -9.42
CA TYR A 182 -0.57 8.98 -9.15
C TYR A 182 -0.46 10.19 -10.09
N THR A 183 0.76 10.58 -10.44
CA THR A 183 1.03 11.85 -11.15
C THR A 183 1.38 11.66 -12.62
N GLY A 184 1.77 10.47 -13.03
CA GLY A 184 2.54 10.24 -14.25
C GLY A 184 3.99 10.72 -14.11
N PRO A 185 4.82 10.49 -15.15
CA PRO A 185 6.17 11.03 -15.23
C PRO A 185 6.17 12.56 -15.18
N LYS A 186 7.17 13.14 -14.53
CA LYS A 186 7.32 14.59 -14.36
C LYS A 186 8.77 14.99 -14.15
N HIS A 187 9.04 16.27 -14.29
CA HIS A 187 10.35 16.85 -13.98
C HIS A 187 10.22 18.27 -13.43
N GLY A 188 11.27 18.74 -12.77
CA GLY A 188 11.38 20.11 -12.28
C GLY A 188 12.05 21.05 -13.28
N GLU A 189 11.53 22.24 -13.46
CA GLU A 189 12.17 23.32 -14.22
C GLU A 189 12.42 24.54 -13.34
N LEU A 190 13.66 25.06 -13.40
CA LEU A 190 14.01 26.27 -12.67
C LEU A 190 13.33 27.49 -13.31
N VAL A 191 12.77 28.37 -12.49
CA VAL A 191 12.22 29.65 -12.94
C VAL A 191 13.35 30.65 -13.08
N PRO A 192 13.61 31.22 -14.28
CA PRO A 192 14.75 32.10 -14.49
C PRO A 192 14.77 33.34 -13.55
N GLY A 193 15.86 33.47 -12.80
CA GLY A 193 16.03 34.56 -11.86
C GLY A 193 15.36 34.41 -10.49
N GLU A 194 14.74 33.25 -10.21
CA GLU A 194 13.99 32.98 -9.00
C GLU A 194 14.53 31.72 -8.29
N ASP A 195 15.38 31.91 -7.28
CA ASP A 195 15.99 30.80 -6.53
C ASP A 195 15.00 30.08 -5.58
N MET A 196 13.84 30.67 -5.33
CA MET A 196 12.80 30.17 -4.43
C MET A 196 11.51 29.82 -5.17
N MET A 197 11.57 29.60 -6.48
CA MET A 197 10.45 29.10 -7.27
C MET A 197 10.87 27.93 -8.15
N ILE A 198 9.96 26.96 -8.29
CA ILE A 198 10.17 25.80 -9.13
C ILE A 198 8.88 25.46 -9.89
N ASP A 199 9.00 25.14 -11.16
CA ASP A 199 7.92 24.59 -11.95
C ASP A 199 7.99 23.06 -11.94
N VAL A 200 6.88 22.40 -11.65
CA VAL A 200 6.69 20.96 -11.86
C VAL A 200 5.97 20.78 -13.16
N VAL A 201 6.60 20.06 -14.09
CA VAL A 201 6.06 19.80 -15.43
C VAL A 201 5.78 18.32 -15.56
N CYS A 202 4.51 17.97 -15.75
CA CYS A 202 4.07 16.60 -16.01
C CYS A 202 4.09 16.31 -17.52
N ASP A 203 4.29 15.07 -17.91
CA ASP A 203 4.24 14.66 -19.32
C ASP A 203 2.84 14.78 -19.90
N ASP A 204 1.83 14.45 -19.11
CA ASP A 204 0.39 14.60 -19.44
C ASP A 204 -0.25 15.67 -18.55
N PRO A 205 -1.47 16.16 -18.86
CA PRO A 205 -2.21 17.05 -17.97
C PRO A 205 -2.36 16.45 -16.55
N CYS A 206 -1.96 17.21 -15.53
CA CYS A 206 -1.97 16.77 -14.13
C CYS A 206 -2.76 17.73 -13.21
N PRO A 207 -4.07 17.88 -13.42
CA PRO A 207 -4.87 18.95 -12.82
C PRO A 207 -5.01 18.86 -11.29
N ILE A 208 -4.69 17.71 -10.70
CA ILE A 208 -4.75 17.49 -9.24
C ILE A 208 -3.35 17.23 -8.64
N PHE A 209 -2.30 17.66 -9.33
CA PHE A 209 -0.91 17.43 -8.87
C PHE A 209 -0.68 17.83 -7.40
N PRO A 210 -1.16 18.97 -6.86
CA PRO A 210 -0.96 19.30 -5.45
C PRO A 210 -1.47 18.23 -4.47
N ARG A 211 -2.56 17.54 -4.82
CA ARG A 211 -3.13 16.44 -4.03
C ARG A 211 -2.26 15.18 -4.08
N THR A 212 -1.64 14.93 -5.22
CA THR A 212 -0.77 13.75 -5.41
C THR A 212 0.68 13.98 -4.95
N ALA A 213 1.06 15.24 -4.73
CA ALA A 213 2.41 15.64 -4.29
C ALA A 213 2.73 15.24 -2.83
N ILE A 214 1.81 14.60 -2.12
CA ILE A 214 2.04 13.98 -0.80
C ILE A 214 3.06 12.82 -0.85
N PHE A 215 3.36 12.30 -2.04
CA PHE A 215 4.35 11.24 -2.24
C PHE A 215 5.73 11.76 -2.65
N ASP A 216 5.86 13.06 -2.94
CA ASP A 216 7.12 13.63 -3.41
C ASP A 216 8.01 14.00 -2.22
N LYS A 217 9.06 13.23 -2.03
CA LYS A 217 10.03 13.37 -0.94
C LYS A 217 11.27 14.12 -1.41
N PHE A 218 11.92 14.83 -0.48
CA PHE A 218 13.11 15.63 -0.76
C PHE A 218 14.25 15.25 0.18
N LEU A 219 15.37 14.85 -0.39
CA LEU A 219 16.60 14.55 0.33
C LEU A 219 17.68 15.57 0.01
N ALA A 220 18.63 15.76 0.92
CA ALA A 220 19.78 16.64 0.74
C ALA A 220 20.59 16.24 -0.51
N PRO A 221 20.66 17.06 -1.57
CA PRO A 221 21.20 16.62 -2.86
C PRO A 221 22.68 16.27 -2.83
N GLN A 222 23.51 17.09 -2.15
CA GLN A 222 24.96 16.87 -2.11
C GLN A 222 25.30 15.61 -1.30
N TRP A 223 24.59 15.39 -0.19
CA TRP A 223 24.71 14.15 0.57
C TRP A 223 24.32 12.95 -0.29
N TYR A 224 23.15 12.99 -0.94
CA TYR A 224 22.66 11.88 -1.73
C TYR A 224 23.60 11.52 -2.90
N GLU A 225 24.18 12.53 -3.56
CA GLU A 225 25.14 12.32 -4.65
C GLU A 225 26.44 11.66 -4.16
N SER A 226 26.93 12.05 -2.96
CA SER A 226 28.21 11.58 -2.42
C SER A 226 28.12 10.31 -1.59
N ALA A 227 26.94 9.97 -1.06
CA ALA A 227 26.72 8.81 -0.20
C ALA A 227 26.82 7.48 -0.98
N SER A 228 27.30 6.43 -0.33
CA SER A 228 27.26 5.07 -0.86
C SER A 228 25.82 4.54 -0.92
N GLU A 229 25.60 3.47 -1.68
CA GLU A 229 24.28 2.80 -1.73
C GLU A 229 23.86 2.27 -0.36
N GLU A 230 24.79 1.72 0.41
CA GLU A 230 24.57 1.27 1.78
C GLU A 230 24.13 2.42 2.70
N GLU A 231 24.77 3.58 2.60
CA GLU A 231 24.42 4.76 3.37
C GLU A 231 23.06 5.32 2.95
N ARG A 232 22.75 5.35 1.66
CA ARG A 232 21.43 5.80 1.15
C ARG A 232 20.28 4.89 1.60
N SER A 233 20.53 3.60 1.77
CA SER A 233 19.53 2.63 2.24
C SER A 233 19.35 2.62 3.75
N SER A 234 20.36 3.03 4.50
CA SER A 234 20.39 3.00 5.97
C SER A 234 20.26 4.37 6.64
N ASN A 235 20.12 5.45 5.86
CA ASN A 235 20.03 6.81 6.37
C ASN A 235 19.09 7.68 5.54
N THR A 236 18.55 8.72 6.17
CA THR A 236 17.70 9.75 5.54
C THR A 236 18.12 11.14 6.02
N ILE A 237 18.56 11.98 5.08
CA ILE A 237 18.86 13.39 5.33
C ILE A 237 17.85 14.25 4.56
N SER A 238 16.86 14.76 5.27
CA SER A 238 15.76 15.58 4.75
C SER A 238 15.59 16.85 5.58
N PHE A 239 14.40 17.44 5.63
CA PHE A 239 14.04 18.61 6.45
C PHE A 239 12.73 18.40 7.25
N GLY A 240 12.36 17.14 7.51
CA GLY A 240 11.21 16.82 8.36
C GLY A 240 11.45 17.17 9.85
N PRO A 241 10.43 16.94 10.70
CA PRO A 241 10.47 17.36 12.12
C PRO A 241 11.51 16.60 12.96
N TYR A 242 11.97 15.44 12.53
CA TYR A 242 12.99 14.63 13.21
C TYR A 242 14.11 14.25 12.27
N LYS A 243 15.30 14.02 12.84
CA LYS A 243 16.49 13.48 12.15
C LYS A 243 16.66 12.02 12.53
N LEU A 244 16.98 11.17 11.57
CA LEU A 244 17.45 9.82 11.85
C LEU A 244 18.83 9.89 12.52
N VAL A 245 18.98 9.31 13.70
CA VAL A 245 20.25 9.34 14.46
C VAL A 245 20.83 7.95 14.70
N GLU A 246 20.02 6.90 14.65
CA GLU A 246 20.44 5.52 14.76
C GLU A 246 19.52 4.58 14.00
N TYR A 247 20.09 3.67 13.23
CA TYR A 247 19.38 2.55 12.63
C TYR A 247 20.13 1.25 12.97
N SER A 248 19.46 0.37 13.70
CA SER A 248 19.97 -0.94 14.12
C SER A 248 19.04 -2.01 13.55
N PRO A 249 19.35 -2.59 12.36
CA PRO A 249 18.49 -3.53 11.68
C PRO A 249 18.02 -4.68 12.57
N GLY A 250 16.72 -5.00 12.53
CA GLY A 250 16.09 -6.02 13.36
C GLY A 250 15.90 -5.63 14.84
N VAL A 251 16.33 -4.44 15.23
CA VAL A 251 16.27 -3.99 16.64
C VAL A 251 15.43 -2.74 16.80
N HIS A 252 15.88 -1.62 16.25
CA HIS A 252 15.18 -0.35 16.34
C HIS A 252 15.70 0.68 15.34
N THR A 253 14.88 1.73 15.17
CA THR A 253 15.26 2.99 14.54
C THR A 253 15.04 4.11 15.53
N ARG A 254 16.03 5.01 15.72
CA ARG A 254 15.94 6.13 16.65
C ARG A 254 16.06 7.46 15.93
N MET A 255 15.16 8.36 16.25
CA MET A 255 15.05 9.69 15.66
C MET A 255 15.15 10.76 16.74
N GLU A 256 15.83 11.88 16.43
CA GLU A 256 15.97 13.03 17.31
C GLU A 256 15.25 14.24 16.72
N ARG A 257 14.55 14.99 17.55
CA ARG A 257 13.89 16.23 17.17
C ARG A 257 14.84 17.15 16.42
N TYR A 258 14.39 17.69 15.29
CA TYR A 258 15.12 18.71 14.54
C TYR A 258 14.77 20.09 15.09
N GLU A 259 15.70 20.73 15.80
CA GLU A 259 15.46 21.99 16.50
C GLU A 259 15.18 23.17 15.55
N ASP A 260 15.70 23.12 14.31
CA ASP A 260 15.48 24.12 13.28
C ASP A 260 14.25 23.81 12.40
N TYR A 261 13.40 22.85 12.78
CA TYR A 261 12.19 22.52 12.03
C TYR A 261 11.23 23.71 11.98
N VAL A 262 10.78 24.04 10.77
CA VAL A 262 9.84 25.15 10.55
C VAL A 262 8.41 24.60 10.53
N THR A 263 7.65 24.97 11.54
CA THR A 263 6.24 24.62 11.64
C THR A 263 5.38 25.39 10.66
N THR A 264 4.32 24.76 10.18
CA THR A 264 3.32 25.37 9.30
C THR A 264 1.92 25.26 9.94
N GLU A 265 1.08 26.23 9.67
CA GLU A 265 -0.35 26.14 9.96
C GLU A 265 -1.06 25.38 8.83
N PRO A 266 -2.01 24.54 9.13
CA PRO A 266 -2.62 24.12 10.39
C PRO A 266 -1.98 22.86 11.00
N SER A 267 -2.64 22.23 11.95
CA SER A 267 -2.24 21.21 12.93
C SER A 267 -1.20 20.14 12.53
N ASP A 268 -1.08 19.78 11.27
CA ASP A 268 -0.15 18.75 10.80
C ASP A 268 1.31 19.21 10.75
N GLY A 269 1.54 20.54 10.82
CA GLY A 269 2.85 21.17 10.88
C GLY A 269 3.26 21.61 12.29
N GLN A 270 2.74 21.01 13.36
CA GLN A 270 3.09 21.35 14.73
C GLN A 270 4.58 21.16 15.03
N ALA A 271 5.10 21.96 15.95
CA ALA A 271 6.45 21.78 16.44
C ALA A 271 6.58 20.43 17.15
N PRO A 272 7.62 19.64 16.85
CA PRO A 272 7.87 18.40 17.57
C PRO A 272 8.22 18.73 19.04
N THR A 273 7.54 18.08 20.01
CA THR A 273 7.76 18.32 21.44
C THR A 273 8.59 17.22 22.10
N ILE A 274 8.48 16.00 21.62
CA ILE A 274 9.26 14.86 22.10
C ILE A 274 10.68 14.93 21.55
N LYS A 275 11.68 14.77 22.39
CA LYS A 275 13.08 14.89 21.96
C LYS A 275 13.56 13.70 21.13
N PHE A 276 13.23 12.49 21.57
CA PHE A 276 13.60 11.25 20.86
C PHE A 276 12.38 10.38 20.62
N ILE A 277 12.30 9.75 19.45
CA ILE A 277 11.36 8.71 19.14
C ILE A 277 12.16 7.46 18.77
N THR A 278 11.93 6.37 19.49
CA THR A 278 12.50 5.05 19.19
C THR A 278 11.42 4.16 18.64
N HIS A 279 11.60 3.70 17.39
CA HIS A 279 10.69 2.81 16.69
C HIS A 279 11.21 1.37 16.78
N VAL A 280 10.39 0.47 17.30
CA VAL A 280 10.67 -0.96 17.45
C VAL A 280 9.63 -1.80 16.70
N TYR A 281 9.95 -3.05 16.41
CA TYR A 281 9.15 -3.92 15.56
C TYR A 281 8.70 -5.17 16.32
N ARG A 282 7.37 -5.46 16.32
CA ARG A 282 6.78 -6.63 16.96
C ARG A 282 5.63 -7.15 16.09
N PRO A 283 5.80 -8.30 15.42
CA PRO A 283 4.79 -8.83 14.50
C PRO A 283 3.44 -9.09 15.15
N GLU A 284 3.44 -9.62 16.38
CA GLU A 284 2.19 -10.03 17.05
C GLU A 284 1.49 -8.85 17.72
N ALA A 285 0.22 -8.65 17.39
CA ALA A 285 -0.64 -7.59 17.95
C ALA A 285 -0.74 -7.68 19.50
N THR A 286 -0.88 -8.90 20.04
CA THR A 286 -0.87 -9.19 21.48
C THR A 286 0.40 -8.72 22.18
N VAL A 287 1.56 -8.84 21.52
CA VAL A 287 2.84 -8.35 22.08
C VAL A 287 2.85 -6.83 22.10
N ARG A 288 2.40 -6.18 21.01
CA ARG A 288 2.30 -4.71 20.93
C ARG A 288 1.39 -4.15 22.01
N ALA A 289 0.19 -4.74 22.19
CA ALA A 289 -0.74 -4.36 23.25
C ALA A 289 -0.15 -4.57 24.66
N SER A 290 0.57 -5.68 24.88
CA SER A 290 1.22 -5.97 26.16
C SER A 290 2.35 -5.00 26.49
N MET A 291 3.11 -4.52 25.52
CA MET A 291 4.13 -3.48 25.70
C MET A 291 3.53 -2.16 26.18
N LEU A 292 2.35 -1.78 25.64
CA LEU A 292 1.61 -0.60 26.13
C LEU A 292 1.17 -0.76 27.57
N ALA A 293 0.55 -1.92 27.90
CA ALA A 293 0.12 -2.23 29.27
C ALA A 293 1.28 -2.25 30.28
N ALA A 294 2.46 -2.68 29.86
CA ALA A 294 3.67 -2.71 30.69
C ALA A 294 4.38 -1.34 30.77
N GLY A 295 4.00 -0.35 29.96
CA GLY A 295 4.68 0.94 29.85
C GLY A 295 6.02 0.86 29.10
N GLU A 296 6.20 -0.17 28.28
CA GLU A 296 7.39 -0.38 27.42
C GLU A 296 7.23 0.30 26.04
N ALA A 297 6.02 0.65 25.66
CA ALA A 297 5.68 1.42 24.48
C ALA A 297 4.71 2.56 24.82
N ASP A 298 4.78 3.63 24.03
CA ASP A 298 3.90 4.79 24.16
C ASP A 298 2.82 4.83 23.09
N TRP A 299 3.10 4.27 21.93
CA TRP A 299 2.19 4.18 20.81
C TRP A 299 2.40 2.85 20.06
N ALA A 300 1.32 2.24 19.64
CA ALA A 300 1.34 1.00 18.86
C ALA A 300 0.36 1.06 17.70
N ALA A 301 0.82 0.70 16.50
CA ALA A 301 -0.05 0.49 15.35
C ALA A 301 -0.73 -0.87 15.43
N ASP A 302 -1.94 -0.93 14.90
CA ASP A 302 -2.68 -2.16 14.61
C ASP A 302 -2.61 -3.23 15.70
N ILE A 303 -3.08 -2.86 16.90
CA ILE A 303 -3.19 -3.82 17.99
C ILE A 303 -4.36 -4.80 17.81
N GLY A 304 -5.25 -4.54 16.82
CA GLY A 304 -6.46 -5.33 16.58
C GLY A 304 -7.58 -5.04 17.57
N PHE A 305 -8.81 -5.32 17.16
CA PHE A 305 -9.99 -5.13 18.02
C PHE A 305 -10.00 -6.06 19.23
N ASP A 306 -9.44 -7.26 19.10
CA ASP A 306 -9.40 -8.27 20.17
C ASP A 306 -8.47 -7.88 21.34
N GLU A 307 -7.56 -6.93 21.13
CA GLU A 307 -6.58 -6.48 22.12
C GLU A 307 -6.80 -5.04 22.63
N GLU A 308 -7.87 -4.40 22.15
CA GLU A 308 -8.20 -3.00 22.49
C GLU A 308 -8.23 -2.75 24.00
N ASP A 309 -8.85 -3.65 24.76
CA ASP A 309 -9.00 -3.54 26.22
C ASP A 309 -7.67 -3.70 27.00
N ARG A 310 -6.60 -4.17 26.34
CA ARG A 310 -5.26 -4.29 26.95
C ARG A 310 -4.49 -2.98 26.95
N ALA A 311 -4.74 -2.14 25.97
CA ALA A 311 -4.07 -0.85 25.88
C ALA A 311 -4.66 0.10 26.94
N PRO A 312 -3.83 0.92 27.61
CA PRO A 312 -4.34 1.96 28.52
C PRO A 312 -5.31 2.91 27.83
N GLN A 313 -5.09 3.18 26.55
CA GLN A 313 -6.00 3.88 25.67
C GLN A 313 -5.99 3.21 24.30
N ALA A 314 -7.15 3.10 23.65
CA ALA A 314 -7.27 2.65 22.27
C ALA A 314 -7.99 3.70 21.43
N LYS A 315 -7.57 3.87 20.20
CA LYS A 315 -8.21 4.74 19.21
C LYS A 315 -8.38 4.00 17.90
N VAL A 316 -9.58 4.09 17.34
CA VAL A 316 -9.89 3.52 16.04
C VAL A 316 -9.77 4.61 14.98
N GLY A 317 -8.92 4.38 13.97
CA GLY A 317 -8.78 5.24 12.81
C GLY A 317 -9.31 4.54 11.56
N THR A 318 -10.07 5.26 10.73
CA THR A 318 -10.42 4.80 9.39
C THR A 318 -9.21 5.04 8.49
N THR A 319 -8.79 4.01 7.78
CA THR A 319 -7.71 4.14 6.79
C THR A 319 -8.25 4.69 5.47
N THR A 320 -7.36 4.96 4.53
CA THR A 320 -7.75 5.33 3.16
C THR A 320 -7.97 4.10 2.28
N GLU A 321 -8.21 2.94 2.88
CA GLU A 321 -8.32 1.66 2.20
C GLU A 321 -9.74 1.11 2.24
N VAL A 322 -10.12 0.44 1.15
CA VAL A 322 -11.36 -0.34 1.06
C VAL A 322 -11.03 -1.79 0.79
N TYR A 323 -11.54 -2.68 1.64
CA TYR A 323 -11.43 -4.10 1.44
C TYR A 323 -12.46 -4.56 0.39
N THR A 324 -11.99 -5.15 -0.70
CA THR A 324 -12.83 -5.46 -1.85
C THR A 324 -12.41 -6.73 -2.59
N LEU A 325 -13.35 -7.33 -3.29
CA LEU A 325 -13.09 -8.33 -4.32
C LEU A 325 -13.06 -7.64 -5.69
N VAL A 326 -12.01 -7.87 -6.45
CA VAL A 326 -11.90 -7.47 -7.85
C VAL A 326 -12.34 -8.65 -8.72
N LEU A 327 -13.30 -8.43 -9.61
CA LEU A 327 -13.86 -9.47 -10.47
C LEU A 327 -13.27 -9.41 -11.88
N ASP A 328 -12.96 -10.57 -12.46
CA ASP A 328 -12.49 -10.67 -13.84
C ASP A 328 -13.64 -10.53 -14.83
N THR A 329 -13.84 -9.35 -15.35
CA THR A 329 -14.86 -9.07 -16.37
C THR A 329 -14.38 -9.27 -17.80
N MET A 330 -13.09 -9.63 -17.99
CA MET A 330 -12.46 -9.69 -19.31
C MET A 330 -12.33 -11.10 -19.86
N TRP A 331 -11.99 -12.05 -19.03
CA TRP A 331 -11.66 -13.40 -19.50
C TRP A 331 -12.61 -14.47 -18.98
N HIS A 332 -13.09 -14.38 -17.73
CA HIS A 332 -13.98 -15.39 -17.17
C HIS A 332 -15.38 -15.32 -17.79
N PRO A 333 -15.91 -16.43 -18.42
CA PRO A 333 -17.13 -16.40 -19.19
C PRO A 333 -18.37 -15.96 -18.39
N GLU A 334 -18.45 -16.38 -17.13
CA GLU A 334 -19.58 -16.03 -16.26
C GLU A 334 -19.46 -14.62 -15.69
N LEU A 335 -18.26 -14.18 -15.29
CA LEU A 335 -18.07 -12.86 -14.72
C LEU A 335 -18.14 -11.71 -15.76
N LYS A 336 -18.14 -12.00 -17.07
CA LYS A 336 -18.52 -11.05 -18.12
C LYS A 336 -19.98 -10.63 -18.02
N LYS A 337 -20.85 -11.50 -17.50
CA LYS A 337 -22.28 -11.28 -17.40
C LYS A 337 -22.59 -10.41 -16.17
N GLN A 338 -23.09 -9.20 -16.35
CA GLN A 338 -23.43 -8.28 -15.24
C GLN A 338 -24.39 -8.92 -14.23
N LYS A 339 -25.41 -9.67 -14.71
CA LYS A 339 -26.36 -10.34 -13.82
C LYS A 339 -25.72 -11.38 -12.90
N VAL A 340 -24.66 -12.05 -13.36
CA VAL A 340 -23.89 -12.98 -12.51
C VAL A 340 -23.17 -12.17 -11.42
N ARG A 341 -22.51 -11.07 -11.77
CA ARG A 341 -21.84 -10.21 -10.78
C ARG A 341 -22.82 -9.62 -9.76
N LEU A 342 -23.99 -9.18 -10.22
CA LEU A 342 -25.09 -8.75 -9.33
C LEU A 342 -25.54 -9.87 -8.40
N ALA A 343 -25.71 -11.09 -8.91
CA ALA A 343 -26.08 -12.26 -8.11
C ALA A 343 -25.04 -12.52 -7.01
N LEU A 344 -23.74 -12.47 -7.36
CA LEU A 344 -22.66 -12.65 -6.38
C LEU A 344 -22.72 -11.61 -5.26
N ALA A 345 -23.03 -10.35 -5.60
CA ALA A 345 -23.15 -9.28 -4.60
C ALA A 345 -24.39 -9.47 -3.70
N HIS A 346 -25.55 -9.85 -4.26
CA HIS A 346 -26.77 -10.11 -3.48
C HIS A 346 -26.71 -11.39 -2.64
N ALA A 347 -25.78 -12.31 -2.94
CA ALA A 347 -25.58 -13.54 -2.17
C ALA A 347 -24.81 -13.32 -0.86
N ILE A 348 -24.20 -12.15 -0.64
CA ILE A 348 -23.40 -11.87 0.55
C ILE A 348 -24.21 -11.05 1.56
N ASP A 349 -24.41 -11.60 2.77
CA ASP A 349 -24.86 -10.82 3.91
C ASP A 349 -23.69 -10.03 4.50
N CYS A 350 -23.37 -8.91 3.85
CA CYS A 350 -22.19 -8.12 4.19
C CYS A 350 -22.20 -7.65 5.65
N GLN A 351 -23.31 -7.07 6.15
CA GLN A 351 -23.35 -6.57 7.52
C GLN A 351 -23.35 -7.71 8.54
N GLY A 352 -24.13 -8.79 8.30
CA GLY A 352 -24.14 -9.95 9.18
C GLY A 352 -22.77 -10.64 9.26
N LEU A 353 -22.02 -10.67 8.15
CA LEU A 353 -20.65 -11.16 8.11
C LEU A 353 -19.70 -10.29 8.94
N LEU A 354 -19.75 -8.97 8.78
CA LEU A 354 -18.91 -8.03 9.52
C LEU A 354 -19.29 -7.99 11.01
N ASP A 355 -20.58 -8.06 11.34
CA ASP A 355 -21.04 -8.15 12.73
C ASP A 355 -20.49 -9.40 13.43
N SER A 356 -20.44 -10.52 12.71
CA SER A 356 -19.92 -11.78 13.24
C SER A 356 -18.40 -11.77 13.45
N LEU A 357 -17.65 -11.08 12.56
CA LEU A 357 -16.18 -11.08 12.59
C LEU A 357 -15.58 -9.92 13.39
N PHE A 358 -16.31 -8.80 13.51
CA PHE A 358 -15.81 -7.56 14.11
C PHE A 358 -16.77 -6.96 15.17
N ASP A 359 -17.65 -7.79 15.75
CA ASP A 359 -18.59 -7.41 16.83
C ASP A 359 -19.44 -6.16 16.47
N GLY A 360 -19.84 -6.02 15.19
CA GLY A 360 -20.66 -4.91 14.73
C GLY A 360 -19.95 -3.55 14.66
N ARG A 361 -18.61 -3.52 14.79
CA ARG A 361 -17.83 -2.27 14.81
C ARG A 361 -17.56 -1.68 13.43
N ILE A 362 -17.56 -2.51 12.41
CA ILE A 362 -17.24 -2.11 11.03
C ILE A 362 -18.52 -2.11 10.19
N PRO A 363 -18.95 -0.93 9.70
CA PRO A 363 -20.08 -0.88 8.79
C PRO A 363 -19.71 -1.37 7.38
N CYS A 364 -20.70 -1.98 6.73
CA CYS A 364 -20.58 -2.37 5.33
C CYS A 364 -20.45 -1.13 4.42
N HIS A 365 -19.57 -1.20 3.43
CA HIS A 365 -19.33 -0.14 2.45
C HIS A 365 -19.22 -0.73 1.04
N ALA A 366 -19.94 -0.17 0.07
CA ALA A 366 -20.04 -0.75 -1.28
C ALA A 366 -19.36 0.04 -2.39
N ALA A 367 -18.58 1.08 -2.07
CA ALA A 367 -17.77 1.78 -3.06
C ALA A 367 -16.32 1.27 -3.09
N ILE A 368 -15.69 1.35 -4.26
CA ILE A 368 -14.28 0.96 -4.48
C ILE A 368 -13.27 1.94 -3.85
N ALA A 369 -13.71 3.12 -3.46
CA ALA A 369 -12.91 4.15 -2.81
C ALA A 369 -13.54 4.55 -1.47
N PRO A 370 -12.77 5.11 -0.53
CA PRO A 370 -13.27 5.59 0.75
C PRO A 370 -14.40 6.61 0.61
N SER A 371 -15.26 6.67 1.63
CA SER A 371 -16.46 7.54 1.65
C SER A 371 -16.15 9.04 1.48
N LYS A 372 -14.94 9.48 1.87
CA LYS A 372 -14.47 10.85 1.71
C LYS A 372 -13.86 11.17 0.34
N SER A 373 -13.70 10.17 -0.54
CA SER A 373 -13.10 10.38 -1.86
C SER A 373 -14.02 11.16 -2.78
N VAL A 374 -13.45 12.08 -3.55
CA VAL A 374 -14.17 12.78 -4.62
C VAL A 374 -14.78 11.76 -5.58
N GLY A 375 -16.08 11.85 -5.80
CA GLY A 375 -16.88 10.93 -6.63
C GLY A 375 -17.71 9.93 -5.83
N ILE A 376 -17.42 9.71 -4.55
CA ILE A 376 -18.21 8.82 -3.70
C ILE A 376 -19.39 9.56 -3.08
N THR A 377 -20.57 8.95 -3.15
CA THR A 377 -21.83 9.46 -2.62
C THR A 377 -22.52 8.39 -1.78
N PRO A 378 -23.52 8.76 -0.96
CA PRO A 378 -24.31 7.76 -0.22
C PRO A 378 -25.02 6.76 -1.15
N GLU A 379 -25.33 7.16 -2.38
CA GLU A 379 -26.02 6.31 -3.36
C GLU A 379 -25.09 5.25 -3.95
N ASN A 380 -23.87 5.64 -4.37
CA ASN A 380 -22.91 4.72 -5.02
C ASN A 380 -21.99 3.98 -4.02
N SER A 381 -22.19 4.21 -2.72
CA SER A 381 -21.54 3.48 -1.62
C SER A 381 -22.49 2.65 -0.77
N LYS A 382 -23.79 2.65 -1.12
CA LYS A 382 -24.82 1.94 -0.36
C LYS A 382 -24.62 0.42 -0.48
N PRO A 383 -24.52 -0.31 0.65
CA PRO A 383 -24.48 -1.77 0.63
C PRO A 383 -25.67 -2.36 -0.12
N ARG A 384 -25.43 -3.40 -0.91
CA ARG A 384 -26.51 -4.12 -1.58
C ARG A 384 -27.27 -4.96 -0.58
N GLU A 385 -28.58 -5.07 -0.82
CA GLU A 385 -29.45 -5.93 -0.02
C GLU A 385 -29.01 -7.39 -0.13
N TYR A 386 -28.85 -8.08 0.99
CA TYR A 386 -28.71 -9.51 1.02
C TYR A 386 -30.03 -10.17 0.57
N ASN A 387 -30.00 -10.84 -0.56
CA ASN A 387 -31.19 -11.45 -1.15
C ASN A 387 -30.79 -12.69 -1.98
N PRO A 388 -30.64 -13.84 -1.32
CA PRO A 388 -30.22 -15.09 -2.00
C PRO A 388 -31.24 -15.60 -3.02
N GLU A 389 -32.53 -15.28 -2.87
CA GLU A 389 -33.57 -15.62 -3.85
C GLU A 389 -33.36 -14.84 -5.13
N LEU A 390 -33.16 -13.50 -5.03
CA LEU A 390 -32.82 -12.65 -6.17
C LEU A 390 -31.51 -13.12 -6.82
N ALA A 391 -30.52 -13.50 -6.03
CA ALA A 391 -29.26 -14.02 -6.56
C ALA A 391 -29.49 -15.26 -7.44
N ARG A 392 -30.27 -16.25 -6.99
CA ARG A 392 -30.64 -17.42 -7.78
C ARG A 392 -31.39 -17.07 -9.07
N GLN A 393 -32.36 -16.15 -8.98
CA GLN A 393 -33.09 -15.67 -10.14
C GLN A 393 -32.15 -15.01 -11.16
N LEU A 394 -31.23 -14.15 -10.73
CA LEU A 394 -30.27 -13.47 -11.61
C LEU A 394 -29.31 -14.47 -12.28
N LEU A 395 -28.89 -15.54 -11.58
CA LEU A 395 -28.07 -16.61 -12.15
C LEU A 395 -28.84 -17.38 -13.23
N GLU A 396 -30.12 -17.72 -12.98
CA GLU A 396 -30.99 -18.36 -13.97
C GLU A 396 -31.20 -17.48 -15.19
N GLU A 397 -31.55 -16.20 -15.01
CA GLU A 397 -31.73 -15.24 -16.10
C GLU A 397 -30.46 -14.99 -16.91
N ALA A 398 -29.29 -15.10 -16.28
CA ALA A 398 -27.99 -14.98 -16.94
C ALA A 398 -27.59 -16.27 -17.69
N GLY A 399 -28.28 -17.38 -17.45
CA GLY A 399 -27.86 -18.70 -17.93
C GLY A 399 -26.46 -19.04 -17.37
N TYR A 400 -26.32 -18.96 -16.05
CA TYR A 400 -25.07 -19.30 -15.38
C TYR A 400 -24.74 -20.78 -15.57
N ASP A 401 -23.51 -21.08 -16.00
CA ASP A 401 -23.01 -22.44 -16.14
C ASP A 401 -22.11 -22.82 -14.95
N PRO A 402 -22.55 -23.70 -14.05
CA PRO A 402 -21.77 -24.14 -12.89
C PRO A 402 -20.49 -24.93 -13.24
N ALA A 403 -20.32 -25.35 -14.51
CA ALA A 403 -19.05 -25.91 -14.96
C ALA A 403 -17.92 -24.90 -15.04
N ASN A 404 -18.25 -23.60 -15.11
CA ASN A 404 -17.30 -22.50 -15.08
C ASN A 404 -17.09 -22.04 -13.63
N ALA A 405 -16.30 -22.78 -12.86
CA ALA A 405 -16.01 -22.45 -11.47
C ALA A 405 -15.27 -21.10 -11.35
N ILE A 406 -15.62 -20.32 -10.32
CA ILE A 406 -14.97 -19.05 -9.99
C ILE A 406 -13.89 -19.32 -8.94
N ASP A 407 -12.62 -19.15 -9.32
CA ASP A 407 -11.50 -19.23 -8.40
C ASP A 407 -11.27 -17.87 -7.72
N VAL A 408 -11.42 -17.84 -6.41
CA VAL A 408 -11.18 -16.67 -5.54
C VAL A 408 -9.81 -16.80 -4.92
N ASN A 409 -9.02 -15.77 -5.01
CA ASN A 409 -7.65 -15.74 -4.49
C ASN A 409 -7.55 -14.80 -3.30
N THR A 410 -6.99 -15.30 -2.21
CA THR A 410 -6.74 -14.54 -0.98
C THR A 410 -5.31 -14.71 -0.52
N ARG A 411 -4.83 -13.74 0.24
CA ARG A 411 -3.51 -13.76 0.88
C ARG A 411 -3.68 -13.77 2.41
N PRO A 412 -3.53 -14.93 3.06
CA PRO A 412 -3.59 -15.00 4.52
C PRO A 412 -2.61 -14.02 5.18
N GLY A 413 -3.07 -13.29 6.18
CA GLY A 413 -2.28 -12.31 6.93
C GLY A 413 -2.07 -10.96 6.25
N SER A 414 -2.64 -10.73 5.06
CA SER A 414 -2.56 -9.40 4.42
C SER A 414 -3.55 -8.39 4.98
N ASN A 415 -4.61 -8.86 5.60
CA ASN A 415 -5.67 -8.05 6.21
C ASN A 415 -6.24 -8.77 7.42
N ILE A 416 -6.80 -8.01 8.34
CA ILE A 416 -7.46 -8.55 9.53
C ILE A 416 -8.56 -9.51 9.09
N ARG A 417 -8.43 -10.79 9.47
CA ARG A 417 -9.40 -11.87 9.17
C ARG A 417 -9.76 -12.03 7.69
N GLY A 418 -8.85 -11.69 6.77
CA GLY A 418 -9.13 -11.77 5.32
C GLY A 418 -9.45 -13.18 4.83
N LEU A 419 -8.81 -14.22 5.40
CA LEU A 419 -9.09 -15.61 5.05
C LEU A 419 -10.50 -16.00 5.46
N GLU A 420 -10.90 -15.74 6.70
CA GLU A 420 -12.24 -16.04 7.23
C GLU A 420 -13.34 -15.31 6.45
N LEU A 421 -13.09 -14.05 6.09
CA LEU A 421 -13.98 -13.27 5.22
C LEU A 421 -14.18 -13.98 3.87
N MET A 422 -13.09 -14.39 3.22
CA MET A 422 -13.19 -15.03 1.90
C MET A 422 -13.80 -16.44 1.97
N GLU A 423 -13.58 -17.19 3.04
CA GLU A 423 -14.27 -18.47 3.29
C GLU A 423 -15.77 -18.26 3.39
N ALA A 424 -16.24 -17.25 4.12
CA ALA A 424 -17.65 -16.92 4.25
C ALA A 424 -18.26 -16.45 2.93
N VAL A 425 -17.57 -15.59 2.17
CA VAL A 425 -18.01 -15.13 0.84
C VAL A 425 -18.17 -16.30 -0.12
N VAL A 426 -17.18 -17.19 -0.21
CA VAL A 426 -17.22 -18.36 -1.09
C VAL A 426 -18.34 -19.34 -0.65
N SER A 427 -18.58 -19.46 0.65
CA SER A 427 -19.71 -20.25 1.18
C SER A 427 -21.06 -19.67 0.75
N SER A 428 -21.25 -18.35 0.90
CA SER A 428 -22.49 -17.67 0.49
C SER A 428 -22.78 -17.83 -1.02
N TRP A 429 -21.76 -17.80 -1.86
CA TRP A 429 -21.90 -18.05 -3.30
C TRP A 429 -22.33 -19.47 -3.61
N ARG A 430 -21.78 -20.46 -2.89
CA ARG A 430 -22.16 -21.89 -3.05
C ARG A 430 -23.61 -22.14 -2.64
N GLU A 431 -24.12 -21.45 -1.62
CA GLU A 431 -25.51 -21.57 -1.16
C GLU A 431 -26.53 -21.14 -2.24
N VAL A 432 -26.17 -20.22 -3.12
CA VAL A 432 -27.02 -19.80 -4.24
C VAL A 432 -26.74 -20.59 -5.54
N GLY A 433 -25.85 -21.59 -5.50
CA GLY A 433 -25.58 -22.49 -6.63
C GLY A 433 -24.37 -22.09 -7.49
N VAL A 434 -23.54 -21.16 -7.02
CA VAL A 434 -22.30 -20.78 -7.71
C VAL A 434 -21.18 -21.78 -7.34
N THR A 435 -20.53 -22.36 -8.34
CA THR A 435 -19.32 -23.15 -8.13
C THR A 435 -18.14 -22.22 -7.91
N SER A 436 -17.52 -22.29 -6.74
CA SER A 436 -16.40 -21.41 -6.37
C SER A 436 -15.34 -22.16 -5.57
N ASN A 437 -14.08 -21.82 -5.80
CA ASN A 437 -12.92 -22.36 -5.09
C ASN A 437 -12.20 -21.22 -4.39
N LEU A 438 -11.63 -21.49 -3.21
CA LEU A 438 -10.80 -20.54 -2.49
C LEU A 438 -9.33 -20.99 -2.54
N ASN A 439 -8.47 -20.12 -3.04
CA ASN A 439 -7.03 -20.32 -3.14
C ASN A 439 -6.34 -19.35 -2.18
N ALA A 440 -5.75 -19.87 -1.11
CA ALA A 440 -4.98 -19.07 -0.14
C ALA A 440 -3.48 -19.14 -0.48
N TRP A 441 -2.87 -17.99 -0.79
CA TRP A 441 -1.48 -17.89 -1.20
C TRP A 441 -0.62 -17.30 -0.08
N SER A 442 0.17 -18.13 0.59
CA SER A 442 1.18 -17.69 1.56
C SER A 442 2.43 -17.11 0.88
N ASP A 443 2.69 -17.43 -0.38
CA ASP A 443 3.76 -16.84 -1.19
C ASP A 443 3.34 -15.45 -1.68
N LEU A 444 3.94 -14.41 -1.10
CA LEU A 444 3.68 -13.01 -1.43
C LEU A 444 3.98 -12.69 -2.90
N ALA A 445 5.06 -13.21 -3.47
CA ALA A 445 5.44 -12.94 -4.85
C ALA A 445 4.37 -13.48 -5.81
N LYS A 446 3.86 -14.69 -5.54
CA LYS A 446 2.80 -15.30 -6.33
C LYS A 446 1.45 -14.59 -6.18
N ALA A 447 1.08 -14.20 -4.96
CA ALA A 447 -0.12 -13.41 -4.74
C ALA A 447 -0.06 -12.07 -5.50
N ARG A 448 1.08 -11.40 -5.44
CA ARG A 448 1.32 -10.14 -6.16
C ARG A 448 1.29 -10.32 -7.68
N GLU A 449 1.86 -11.39 -8.20
CA GLU A 449 1.78 -11.75 -9.62
C GLU A 449 0.32 -11.90 -10.09
N ILE A 450 -0.52 -12.56 -9.29
CA ILE A 450 -1.95 -12.68 -9.55
C ILE A 450 -2.63 -11.31 -9.59
N GLN A 451 -2.39 -10.46 -8.60
CA GLN A 451 -2.94 -9.11 -8.55
C GLN A 451 -2.51 -8.25 -9.74
N LEU A 452 -1.29 -8.42 -10.21
CA LEU A 452 -0.68 -7.63 -11.30
C LEU A 452 -0.84 -8.28 -12.68
N SER A 453 -1.65 -9.31 -12.82
CA SER A 453 -1.92 -9.99 -14.10
C SER A 453 -3.12 -9.41 -14.87
N GLY A 454 -3.39 -8.11 -14.74
CA GLY A 454 -4.52 -7.42 -15.38
C GLY A 454 -4.25 -6.91 -16.81
N CYS A 455 -5.08 -6.00 -17.29
CA CYS A 455 -5.10 -5.53 -18.68
C CYS A 455 -3.88 -4.74 -19.13
N GLY A 456 -3.22 -4.05 -18.20
CA GLY A 456 -2.04 -3.23 -18.49
C GLY A 456 -0.75 -4.04 -18.49
N ASN A 457 0.11 -3.79 -19.45
CA ASN A 457 1.52 -4.09 -19.35
C ASN A 457 2.24 -2.75 -19.46
N PHE A 458 3.20 -2.46 -18.59
CA PHE A 458 4.07 -1.27 -18.75
C PHE A 458 5.03 -1.54 -19.91
N SER A 459 4.48 -1.52 -21.14
CA SER A 459 5.25 -1.67 -22.35
C SER A 459 5.68 -0.29 -22.84
N ASP A 460 6.98 -0.10 -23.04
CA ASP A 460 7.53 1.08 -23.69
C ASP A 460 7.35 1.03 -25.23
N GLU A 461 6.55 0.08 -25.74
CA GLU A 461 6.30 -0.05 -27.17
C GLU A 461 5.46 1.11 -27.69
N PRO A 462 5.90 1.80 -28.75
CA PRO A 462 5.12 2.84 -29.39
C PRO A 462 3.78 2.30 -29.86
N GLY A 463 2.70 3.06 -29.60
CA GLY A 463 1.34 2.66 -30.00
C GLY A 463 0.62 1.76 -28.99
N TYR A 464 1.23 1.50 -27.82
CA TYR A 464 0.62 0.68 -26.78
C TYR A 464 -0.72 1.24 -26.29
N LYS A 465 -0.82 2.56 -26.14
CA LYS A 465 -2.05 3.25 -25.67
C LYS A 465 -3.17 3.29 -26.75
N GLU A 466 -2.86 3.08 -28.01
CA GLU A 466 -3.83 3.07 -29.10
C GLU A 466 -4.57 1.74 -29.22
N ASN A 467 -3.98 0.64 -28.72
CA ASN A 467 -4.62 -0.67 -28.72
C ASN A 467 -5.41 -0.89 -27.42
N LEU A 468 -6.71 -0.65 -27.45
CA LEU A 468 -7.62 -0.89 -26.32
C LEU A 468 -8.07 -2.35 -26.17
N ASP A 469 -7.63 -3.25 -27.03
CA ASP A 469 -7.94 -4.68 -26.90
C ASP A 469 -7.03 -5.33 -25.85
N CYS A 470 -7.52 -5.38 -24.63
CA CYS A 470 -6.82 -5.98 -23.50
C CYS A 470 -6.43 -7.45 -23.75
N ALA A 471 -7.29 -8.21 -24.43
CA ALA A 471 -7.02 -9.63 -24.71
C ALA A 471 -5.89 -9.83 -25.72
N GLN A 472 -5.72 -8.90 -26.67
CA GLN A 472 -4.59 -8.94 -27.61
C GLN A 472 -3.28 -8.50 -26.95
N ARG A 473 -3.34 -7.45 -26.12
CA ARG A 473 -2.14 -6.93 -25.44
C ARG A 473 -1.59 -7.87 -24.39
N ASN A 474 -2.50 -8.49 -23.63
CA ASN A 474 -2.20 -9.44 -22.56
C ASN A 474 -3.01 -10.71 -22.79
N PRO A 475 -2.57 -11.64 -23.64
CA PRO A 475 -3.19 -12.94 -23.68
C PRO A 475 -3.10 -13.58 -22.28
N PRO A 476 -4.15 -14.27 -21.82
CA PRO A 476 -4.17 -14.84 -20.49
C PRO A 476 -2.95 -15.76 -20.27
N GLY A 477 -2.08 -15.33 -19.36
CA GLY A 477 -0.95 -16.15 -18.91
C GLY A 477 -1.43 -17.34 -18.07
N PRO A 478 -0.56 -18.26 -17.68
CA PRO A 478 -0.92 -19.47 -16.94
C PRO A 478 -1.65 -19.19 -15.60
N TYR A 479 -1.48 -18.01 -15.02
CA TYR A 479 -2.16 -17.62 -13.78
C TYR A 479 -3.58 -17.06 -14.00
N PHE A 480 -3.92 -16.59 -15.21
CA PHE A 480 -5.28 -16.16 -15.53
C PHE A 480 -6.29 -17.31 -15.55
N ALA A 481 -5.83 -18.51 -15.85
CA ALA A 481 -6.69 -19.69 -15.85
C ALA A 481 -7.24 -20.05 -14.45
N SER A 482 -6.72 -19.45 -13.37
CA SER A 482 -7.09 -19.74 -11.99
C SER A 482 -7.27 -18.51 -11.10
N SER A 483 -7.39 -17.31 -11.67
CA SER A 483 -7.54 -16.09 -10.91
C SER A 483 -8.72 -15.26 -11.42
N HIS A 484 -9.93 -15.72 -11.13
CA HIS A 484 -11.17 -15.10 -11.59
C HIS A 484 -11.64 -13.99 -10.67
N ALA A 485 -11.33 -14.10 -9.39
CA ALA A 485 -11.51 -13.03 -8.40
C ALA A 485 -10.31 -12.99 -7.44
N TYR A 486 -9.95 -11.81 -6.96
CA TYR A 486 -8.97 -11.68 -5.90
C TYR A 486 -9.37 -10.60 -4.90
N GLU A 487 -9.02 -10.82 -3.64
CA GLU A 487 -9.22 -9.85 -2.57
C GLU A 487 -8.06 -8.86 -2.51
N ILE A 488 -8.37 -7.63 -2.13
CA ILE A 488 -7.37 -6.59 -1.88
C ILE A 488 -7.95 -5.50 -0.98
N ALA A 489 -7.12 -4.95 -0.09
CA ALA A 489 -7.33 -3.62 0.44
C ALA A 489 -6.77 -2.61 -0.57
N THR A 490 -7.65 -1.80 -1.16
CA THR A 490 -7.27 -0.82 -2.18
C THR A 490 -7.26 0.58 -1.58
N SER A 491 -6.07 1.19 -1.51
CA SER A 491 -5.88 2.51 -0.93
C SER A 491 -6.20 3.65 -1.90
N ASP A 492 -6.71 4.75 -1.36
CA ASP A 492 -6.93 6.02 -2.07
C ASP A 492 -6.48 7.20 -1.19
N GLU A 493 -5.19 7.28 -0.94
CA GLU A 493 -4.60 8.28 -0.03
C GLU A 493 -4.80 9.72 -0.50
N ILE A 494 -5.07 9.93 -1.79
CA ILE A 494 -5.38 11.23 -2.35
C ILE A 494 -6.87 11.59 -2.23
N LEU A 495 -7.71 10.68 -1.76
CA LEU A 495 -9.16 10.85 -1.63
C LEU A 495 -9.83 11.37 -2.93
N ASP A 496 -9.47 10.77 -4.05
CA ASP A 496 -10.02 11.09 -5.37
C ASP A 496 -10.15 9.82 -6.21
N MET A 497 -11.34 9.53 -6.68
CA MET A 497 -11.67 8.33 -7.46
C MET A 497 -10.76 8.11 -8.69
N GLN A 498 -9.92 9.09 -9.04
CA GLN A 498 -8.98 8.98 -10.17
C GLN A 498 -8.10 7.74 -10.05
N ARG A 499 -7.52 7.48 -8.88
CA ARG A 499 -6.67 6.30 -8.71
C ARG A 499 -7.42 5.01 -9.00
N GLN A 500 -8.60 4.87 -8.40
CA GLN A 500 -9.38 3.64 -8.57
C GLN A 500 -9.84 3.48 -10.03
N SER A 501 -10.29 4.57 -10.66
CA SER A 501 -10.70 4.52 -12.06
C SER A 501 -9.54 4.19 -13.01
N THR A 502 -8.37 4.80 -12.84
CA THR A 502 -7.21 4.56 -13.73
C THR A 502 -6.57 3.20 -13.48
N THR A 503 -6.42 2.78 -12.22
CA THR A 503 -5.67 1.56 -11.88
C THR A 503 -6.52 0.31 -11.81
N ARG A 504 -7.83 0.42 -11.53
CA ARG A 504 -8.73 -0.73 -11.36
C ARG A 504 -9.74 -0.90 -12.48
N MET A 505 -10.13 0.21 -13.16
CA MET A 505 -11.11 0.21 -14.24
C MET A 505 -10.51 0.55 -15.61
N GLY A 506 -9.26 1.01 -15.67
CA GLY A 506 -8.59 1.45 -16.89
C GLY A 506 -7.95 0.31 -17.68
N CYS A 507 -7.91 0.46 -18.99
CA CYS A 507 -7.32 -0.53 -19.91
C CYS A 507 -5.79 -0.64 -19.84
N PHE A 508 -5.11 0.27 -19.15
CA PHE A 508 -3.64 0.36 -19.14
C PHE A 508 -3.01 0.02 -17.80
N SER A 509 -3.75 -0.61 -16.89
CA SER A 509 -3.23 -1.01 -15.59
C SER A 509 -3.10 -2.53 -15.44
N ARG A 510 -1.96 -2.98 -14.93
CA ARG A 510 -1.72 -4.38 -14.56
C ARG A 510 -2.65 -4.87 -13.44
N SER A 511 -3.20 -3.97 -12.65
CA SER A 511 -4.14 -4.30 -11.57
C SER A 511 -5.60 -4.28 -12.03
N SER A 512 -5.89 -3.87 -13.28
CA SER A 512 -7.25 -3.79 -13.80
C SER A 512 -7.69 -5.12 -14.42
N ARG A 513 -8.93 -5.49 -14.14
CA ARG A 513 -9.66 -6.59 -14.79
C ARG A 513 -10.90 -6.09 -15.52
N VAL A 514 -10.90 -4.81 -15.81
CA VAL A 514 -11.96 -4.09 -16.50
C VAL A 514 -11.31 -3.30 -17.65
N CYS A 515 -11.78 -3.49 -18.87
CA CYS A 515 -11.32 -2.72 -20.01
C CYS A 515 -12.42 -2.60 -21.06
N TYR A 516 -13.06 -1.44 -21.08
CA TYR A 516 -14.06 -1.07 -22.08
C TYR A 516 -13.65 0.25 -22.71
N PRO A 517 -13.57 0.37 -24.05
CA PRO A 517 -13.08 1.57 -24.73
C PRO A 517 -13.84 2.85 -24.37
N ASP A 518 -15.17 2.77 -24.18
CA ASP A 518 -15.97 3.93 -23.78
C ASP A 518 -15.68 4.37 -22.34
N LEU A 519 -15.50 3.41 -21.45
CA LEU A 519 -15.13 3.67 -20.07
C LEU A 519 -13.73 4.29 -19.99
N GLN A 520 -12.76 3.77 -20.76
CA GLN A 520 -11.41 4.34 -20.83
C GLN A 520 -11.43 5.81 -21.23
N ARG A 521 -12.22 6.20 -22.25
CA ARG A 521 -12.36 7.62 -22.66
C ARG A 521 -12.96 8.49 -21.55
N LYS A 522 -13.92 7.97 -20.79
CA LYS A 522 -14.50 8.69 -19.63
C LYS A 522 -13.45 8.89 -18.54
N ILE A 523 -12.65 7.85 -18.23
CA ILE A 523 -11.55 7.91 -17.26
C ILE A 523 -10.53 8.99 -17.66
N GLU A 524 -10.08 8.99 -18.91
CA GLU A 524 -9.13 9.98 -19.43
C GLU A 524 -9.70 11.41 -19.38
N THR A 525 -10.97 11.58 -19.75
CA THR A 525 -11.65 12.88 -19.66
C THR A 525 -11.70 13.38 -18.22
N ALA A 526 -12.11 12.53 -17.29
CA ALA A 526 -12.20 12.87 -15.88
C ALA A 526 -10.80 13.17 -15.28
N ALA A 527 -9.80 12.36 -15.62
CA ALA A 527 -8.41 12.54 -15.17
C ALA A 527 -7.81 13.87 -15.65
N ALA A 528 -8.13 14.31 -16.87
CA ALA A 528 -7.67 15.58 -17.44
C ALA A 528 -8.47 16.82 -16.96
N THR A 529 -9.58 16.63 -16.26
CA THR A 529 -10.45 17.74 -15.82
C THR A 529 -9.93 18.35 -14.52
N ARG A 530 -9.85 19.68 -14.45
CA ARG A 530 -9.41 20.42 -13.25
C ARG A 530 -10.30 20.13 -12.04
N ALA A 531 -9.73 20.24 -10.85
CA ALA A 531 -10.48 20.18 -9.60
C ALA A 531 -11.64 21.21 -9.62
N GLY A 532 -12.81 20.76 -9.16
CA GLY A 532 -14.03 21.56 -9.17
C GLY A 532 -15.28 20.75 -9.49
N PRO A 533 -16.45 21.40 -9.59
CA PRO A 533 -17.74 20.71 -9.72
C PRO A 533 -17.85 19.77 -10.92
N GLU A 534 -17.26 20.13 -12.06
CA GLU A 534 -17.29 19.27 -13.26
C GLU A 534 -16.47 18.00 -13.07
N ARG A 535 -15.27 18.10 -12.45
CA ARG A 535 -14.49 16.93 -12.09
C ARG A 535 -15.25 16.05 -11.10
N THR A 536 -15.82 16.64 -10.05
CA THR A 536 -16.63 15.90 -9.07
C THR A 536 -17.74 15.12 -9.78
N ARG A 537 -18.48 15.76 -10.69
CA ARG A 537 -19.52 15.11 -11.50
C ARG A 537 -18.99 13.92 -12.30
N LEU A 538 -17.85 14.09 -12.98
CA LEU A 538 -17.24 13.03 -13.79
C LEU A 538 -16.74 11.87 -12.93
N MET A 539 -16.13 12.15 -11.77
CA MET A 539 -15.68 11.12 -10.83
C MET A 539 -16.87 10.38 -10.21
N THR A 540 -17.98 11.09 -9.92
CA THR A 540 -19.24 10.46 -9.48
C THR A 540 -19.79 9.53 -10.56
N GLU A 541 -19.82 9.97 -11.83
CA GLU A 541 -20.25 9.11 -12.94
C GLU A 541 -19.41 7.83 -13.05
N LEU A 542 -18.09 7.89 -12.84
CA LEU A 542 -17.21 6.72 -12.84
C LEU A 542 -17.49 5.79 -11.65
N ALA A 543 -17.74 6.35 -10.48
CA ALA A 543 -18.10 5.58 -9.28
C ALA A 543 -19.47 4.90 -9.45
N ASP A 544 -20.46 5.60 -10.02
CA ASP A 544 -21.79 5.06 -10.35
C ASP A 544 -21.68 3.87 -11.32
N ILE A 545 -20.87 4.02 -12.39
CA ILE A 545 -20.60 2.92 -13.33
C ILE A 545 -19.97 1.72 -12.61
N ALA A 546 -18.98 1.93 -11.75
CA ALA A 546 -18.35 0.85 -11.00
C ALA A 546 -19.36 0.13 -10.11
N TYR A 547 -20.22 0.89 -9.44
CA TYR A 547 -21.28 0.37 -8.58
C TYR A 547 -22.35 -0.39 -9.40
N GLU A 548 -22.92 0.19 -10.43
CA GLU A 548 -24.00 -0.41 -11.23
C GLU A 548 -23.55 -1.67 -11.97
N GLU A 549 -22.36 -1.65 -12.56
CA GLU A 549 -21.79 -2.77 -13.31
C GLU A 549 -21.22 -3.86 -12.42
N VAL A 550 -21.06 -3.61 -11.13
CA VAL A 550 -20.47 -4.57 -10.16
C VAL A 550 -19.13 -5.12 -10.65
N TYR A 551 -18.21 -4.23 -11.01
CA TYR A 551 -16.85 -4.66 -11.34
C TYR A 551 -16.09 -5.13 -10.09
N PHE A 552 -16.55 -4.68 -8.94
CA PHE A 552 -16.01 -4.94 -7.61
C PHE A 552 -17.13 -5.33 -6.66
N ILE A 553 -16.77 -6.08 -5.61
CA ILE A 553 -17.62 -6.29 -4.44
C ILE A 553 -16.86 -5.75 -3.23
N PRO A 554 -16.94 -4.44 -2.97
CA PRO A 554 -16.41 -3.84 -1.76
C PRO A 554 -17.19 -4.34 -0.55
N LEU A 555 -16.51 -4.50 0.59
CA LEU A 555 -17.11 -4.99 1.82
C LEU A 555 -17.09 -3.93 2.93
N PHE A 556 -15.96 -3.26 3.16
CA PHE A 556 -15.83 -2.25 4.22
C PHE A 556 -14.63 -1.32 3.97
N GLU A 557 -14.67 -0.14 4.61
CA GLU A 557 -13.49 0.70 4.78
C GLU A 557 -12.63 0.11 5.90
N VAL A 558 -11.35 -0.10 5.63
CA VAL A 558 -10.41 -0.69 6.59
C VAL A 558 -10.24 0.24 7.78
N GLN A 559 -10.37 -0.31 8.97
CA GLN A 559 -10.12 0.39 10.23
C GLN A 559 -8.91 -0.22 10.91
N MET A 560 -8.15 0.63 11.60
CA MET A 560 -6.98 0.23 12.36
C MET A 560 -7.14 0.67 13.80
N VAL A 561 -6.82 -0.22 14.74
CA VAL A 561 -6.85 0.07 16.18
C VAL A 561 -5.44 0.46 16.62
N TYR A 562 -5.32 1.69 17.10
CA TYR A 562 -4.07 2.21 17.67
C TYR A 562 -4.13 2.15 19.19
N GLY A 563 -3.08 1.63 19.80
CA GLY A 563 -2.93 1.64 21.24
C GLY A 563 -2.01 2.77 21.70
N LEU A 564 -2.35 3.42 22.83
CA LEU A 564 -1.54 4.48 23.42
C LEU A 564 -1.33 4.22 24.92
N SER A 565 -0.17 4.63 25.45
CA SER A 565 0.04 4.74 26.89
C SER A 565 -0.71 5.97 27.46
N ASP A 566 -0.89 6.02 28.77
CA ASP A 566 -1.46 7.19 29.44
C ASP A 566 -0.54 8.42 29.38
N ALA A 567 0.73 8.23 29.04
CA ALA A 567 1.72 9.29 29.01
C ALA A 567 1.65 10.18 27.77
N VAL A 568 0.99 9.74 26.71
CA VAL A 568 0.96 10.46 25.43
C VAL A 568 -0.42 10.85 24.99
N GLU A 569 -0.49 11.88 24.16
CA GLU A 569 -1.65 12.32 23.40
C GLU A 569 -1.33 12.27 21.92
N TRP A 570 -2.20 11.65 21.13
CA TRP A 570 -2.12 11.52 19.70
C TRP A 570 -3.50 11.18 19.12
N GLU A 571 -3.81 11.65 17.92
CA GLU A 571 -5.05 11.31 17.21
C GLU A 571 -4.74 10.59 15.89
N PRO A 572 -5.55 9.57 15.52
CA PRO A 572 -5.43 8.90 14.24
C PRO A 572 -5.57 9.87 13.08
N TYR A 573 -4.65 9.76 12.15
CA TYR A 573 -4.74 10.43 10.87
C TYR A 573 -5.67 9.64 9.93
N TYR A 574 -6.23 10.31 8.91
CA TYR A 574 -7.08 9.66 7.89
C TYR A 574 -6.26 8.87 6.85
N ALA A 575 -5.22 8.25 7.26
CA ALA A 575 -4.38 7.30 6.54
C ALA A 575 -3.62 6.51 7.59
N PRO A 576 -3.19 5.29 7.32
CA PRO A 576 -2.39 4.50 8.26
C PRO A 576 -0.96 5.06 8.34
N ARG A 577 -0.82 6.28 8.85
CA ARG A 577 0.45 7.01 8.94
C ARG A 577 0.69 7.55 10.34
N PHE A 578 1.95 7.67 10.69
CA PHE A 578 2.41 8.28 11.93
C PHE A 578 3.38 9.42 11.65
N ARG A 579 3.09 10.58 12.18
CA ARG A 579 4.00 11.74 12.17
C ARG A 579 4.44 12.03 13.58
N GLY A 580 5.76 12.00 13.84
CA GLY A 580 6.30 12.18 15.20
C GLY A 580 5.96 13.51 15.85
N ASN A 581 5.78 14.55 15.07
CA ASN A 581 5.40 15.89 15.56
C ASN A 581 3.93 16.04 15.97
N THR A 582 3.08 15.05 15.71
CA THR A 582 1.67 15.05 16.14
C THR A 582 1.44 14.31 17.46
N MET A 583 2.48 13.65 18.01
CA MET A 583 2.43 13.01 19.30
C MET A 583 3.11 13.88 20.37
N HIS A 584 2.46 14.02 21.52
CA HIS A 584 2.92 14.86 22.62
C HIS A 584 2.86 14.11 23.94
N PHE A 585 3.77 14.39 24.88
CA PHE A 585 3.60 13.98 26.26
C PHE A 585 2.53 14.84 26.95
N ARG A 586 1.74 14.20 27.82
CA ARG A 586 0.73 14.85 28.67
C ARG A 586 1.35 15.56 29.85
#